data_354327a298e73e8abc33b088c71e716e
#
_entry.id   354327a298e73e8abc33b088c71e716e
#
_cell.length_a   1.000
_cell.length_b   1.000
_cell.length_c   1.000
_cell.angle_alpha   90.00
_cell.angle_beta   90.00
_cell.angle_gamma   90.00
#
_symmetry.space_group_name_H-M   'P 1'
#
loop_
_entity.id
_entity.type
_entity.pdbx_description
1 polymer ?
#
loop_
_entity_poly.entity_id
_entity_poly.type
_entity_poly.pdbx_seq_one_letter_code
_entity_poly.pdbx_strand_id
1 'polypeptide(L)'
;MTQTSTPVLEEHDVESIDRSTRLRALGGSAIGSAVEWYDYFLYGTMASVVFGPLFFPSDNPMISTMLSLASFALAFLVRPIGGIIFSHIGDRIGRKKTLVMTLSLMGVSTAAMGLLPTHAQVGAAAGVILTVLRLIQGLALGGEWGGGVLLAVEYSPRKNRGFYGAVPQTGALFGLALGDLTLWTL
;
A
#
# COMPACT_ATOMS: atom_id res chain seq x y z
N MET A 1 -15.46 19.53 -28.78
CA MET A 1 -14.68 18.51 -28.03
C MET A 1 -13.32 19.12 -27.72
N THR A 2 -13.21 19.81 -26.60
CA THR A 2 -11.99 20.44 -26.12
C THR A 2 -11.19 19.35 -25.36
N GLN A 3 -10.11 18.89 -25.98
CA GLN A 3 -9.13 18.04 -25.31
C GLN A 3 -8.46 18.89 -24.22
N THR A 4 -8.84 18.68 -22.97
CA THR A 4 -8.07 19.10 -21.82
C THR A 4 -6.89 18.13 -21.70
N SER A 5 -5.83 18.39 -22.47
CA SER A 5 -4.54 17.75 -22.24
C SER A 5 -4.07 18.15 -20.84
N THR A 6 -3.97 17.18 -19.93
CA THR A 6 -3.20 17.35 -18.71
C THR A 6 -1.83 17.91 -19.08
N PRO A 7 -1.38 19.02 -18.48
CA PRO A 7 -0.07 19.55 -18.80
C PRO A 7 0.98 18.52 -18.41
N VAL A 8 1.54 17.84 -19.41
CA VAL A 8 2.81 17.13 -19.24
C VAL A 8 3.81 18.24 -18.95
N LEU A 9 4.41 18.25 -17.76
CA LEU A 9 5.43 19.23 -17.38
C LEU A 9 6.46 19.30 -18.52
N GLU A 10 6.60 20.46 -19.15
CA GLU A 10 7.59 20.65 -20.20
C GLU A 10 8.99 20.51 -19.61
N GLU A 11 9.97 20.17 -20.43
CA GLU A 11 11.34 19.90 -20.01
C GLU A 11 11.97 21.06 -19.20
N HIS A 12 11.57 22.29 -19.54
CA HIS A 12 11.97 23.52 -18.86
C HIS A 12 11.40 23.62 -17.43
N ASP A 13 10.19 23.09 -17.20
CA ASP A 13 9.54 23.11 -15.88
C ASP A 13 10.20 22.12 -14.93
N VAL A 14 10.68 20.97 -15.43
CA VAL A 14 11.35 19.94 -14.62
C VAL A 14 12.76 20.40 -14.20
N GLU A 15 13.49 21.15 -15.03
CA GLU A 15 14.78 21.73 -14.66
C GLU A 15 14.66 22.84 -13.61
N SER A 16 13.54 23.56 -13.60
CA SER A 16 13.25 24.63 -12.65
C SER A 16 12.83 24.13 -11.26
N ILE A 17 12.49 22.83 -11.11
CA ILE A 17 12.08 22.26 -9.81
C ILE A 17 13.23 22.31 -8.82
N ASP A 18 13.02 23.03 -7.72
CA ASP A 18 14.00 23.15 -6.64
C ASP A 18 14.42 21.76 -6.10
N ARG A 19 15.70 21.63 -5.79
CA ARG A 19 16.30 20.41 -5.25
C ARG A 19 15.57 19.90 -4.00
N SER A 20 15.10 20.80 -3.14
CA SER A 20 14.38 20.44 -1.92
C SER A 20 13.03 19.79 -2.21
N THR A 21 12.28 20.28 -3.18
CA THR A 21 11.01 19.72 -3.63
C THR A 21 11.19 18.34 -4.24
N ARG A 22 12.24 18.18 -5.05
CA ARG A 22 12.62 16.89 -5.64
C ARG A 22 12.98 15.85 -4.58
N LEU A 23 13.79 16.21 -3.59
CA LEU A 23 14.16 15.31 -2.50
C LEU A 23 12.98 14.94 -1.62
N ARG A 24 12.05 15.86 -1.38
CA ARG A 24 10.79 15.58 -0.64
C ARG A 24 9.90 14.62 -1.40
N ALA A 25 9.77 14.77 -2.72
CA ALA A 25 8.97 13.85 -3.55
C ALA A 25 9.56 12.44 -3.54
N LEU A 26 10.89 12.32 -3.68
CA LEU A 26 11.60 11.04 -3.63
C LEU A 26 11.51 10.39 -2.25
N GLY A 27 11.79 11.16 -1.19
CA GLY A 27 11.70 10.67 0.19
C GLY A 27 10.30 10.20 0.54
N GLY A 28 9.29 10.97 0.15
CA GLY A 28 7.88 10.60 0.35
C GLY A 28 7.50 9.30 -0.38
N SER A 29 7.96 9.14 -1.62
CA SER A 29 7.72 7.92 -2.39
C SER A 29 8.45 6.71 -1.81
N ALA A 30 9.70 6.88 -1.35
CA ALA A 30 10.45 5.79 -0.72
C ALA A 30 9.86 5.37 0.63
N ILE A 31 9.43 6.33 1.45
CA ILE A 31 8.77 6.07 2.75
C ILE A 31 7.42 5.38 2.52
N GLY A 32 6.61 5.85 1.57
CA GLY A 32 5.34 5.21 1.22
C GLY A 32 5.56 3.74 0.84
N SER A 33 6.51 3.48 -0.05
CA SER A 33 6.86 2.12 -0.45
C SER A 33 7.38 1.28 0.73
N ALA A 34 8.20 1.85 1.63
CA ALA A 34 8.68 1.13 2.81
C ALA A 34 7.54 0.73 3.76
N VAL A 35 6.57 1.62 3.98
CA VAL A 35 5.37 1.34 4.80
C VAL A 35 4.50 0.27 4.16
N GLU A 36 4.30 0.34 2.83
CA GLU A 36 3.55 -0.68 2.07
C GLU A 36 4.17 -2.07 2.23
N TRP A 37 5.48 -2.19 2.00
CA TRP A 37 6.18 -3.47 2.09
C TRP A 37 6.28 -3.98 3.54
N TYR A 38 6.45 -3.07 4.50
CA TYR A 38 6.39 -3.41 5.93
C TYR A 38 5.05 -4.06 6.28
N ASP A 39 3.93 -3.42 5.92
CA ASP A 39 2.59 -3.97 6.17
C ASP A 39 2.38 -5.31 5.47
N TYR A 40 2.88 -5.43 4.24
CA TYR A 40 2.81 -6.66 3.46
C TYR A 40 3.49 -7.84 4.17
N PHE A 41 4.75 -7.68 4.57
CA PHE A 41 5.52 -8.73 5.21
C PHE A 41 5.00 -9.04 6.61
N LEU A 42 4.70 -8.01 7.39
CA LEU A 42 4.13 -8.16 8.73
C LEU A 42 2.82 -8.94 8.67
N TYR A 43 1.90 -8.54 7.81
CA TYR A 43 0.61 -9.24 7.67
C TYR A 43 0.80 -10.67 7.18
N GLY A 44 1.63 -10.92 6.19
CA GLY A 44 1.89 -12.27 5.66
C GLY A 44 2.37 -13.22 6.76
N THR A 45 3.28 -12.76 7.60
CA THR A 45 3.78 -13.54 8.74
C THR A 45 2.70 -13.70 9.83
N MET A 46 2.00 -12.62 10.19
CA MET A 46 0.91 -12.70 11.17
C MET A 46 -0.24 -13.59 10.67
N ALA A 47 -0.56 -13.58 9.39
CA ALA A 47 -1.57 -14.45 8.80
C ALA A 47 -1.19 -15.93 8.90
N SER A 48 0.11 -16.25 8.79
CA SER A 48 0.58 -17.63 8.85
C SER A 48 0.62 -18.19 10.27
N VAL A 49 0.85 -17.35 11.30
CA VAL A 49 1.11 -17.79 12.66
C VAL A 49 0.02 -17.40 13.66
N VAL A 50 -0.50 -16.16 13.55
CA VAL A 50 -1.32 -15.53 14.59
C VAL A 50 -2.79 -15.40 14.19
N PHE A 51 -3.09 -14.93 12.99
CA PHE A 51 -4.46 -14.59 12.62
C PHE A 51 -5.36 -15.81 12.39
N GLY A 52 -4.79 -16.96 12.00
CA GLY A 52 -5.54 -18.22 11.88
C GLY A 52 -6.27 -18.53 13.17
N PRO A 53 -5.58 -18.81 14.27
CA PRO A 53 -6.20 -19.14 15.56
C PRO A 53 -7.06 -18.03 16.14
N LEU A 54 -6.71 -16.75 15.95
CA LEU A 54 -7.42 -15.62 16.55
C LEU A 54 -8.71 -15.24 15.84
N PHE A 55 -8.75 -15.32 14.51
CA PHE A 55 -9.86 -14.81 13.70
C PHE A 55 -10.61 -15.89 12.91
N PHE A 56 -9.96 -17.02 12.65
CA PHE A 56 -10.48 -18.14 11.87
C PHE A 56 -10.27 -19.49 12.59
N PRO A 57 -10.67 -19.62 13.88
CA PRO A 57 -10.45 -20.87 14.60
C PRO A 57 -11.18 -22.03 13.91
N SER A 58 -10.50 -23.17 13.80
CA SER A 58 -11.01 -24.41 13.26
C SER A 58 -10.40 -25.59 14.03
N ASP A 59 -11.10 -26.72 14.06
CA ASP A 59 -10.59 -27.96 14.65
C ASP A 59 -9.30 -28.44 13.99
N ASN A 60 -9.07 -28.05 12.73
CA ASN A 60 -7.85 -28.33 12.00
C ASN A 60 -7.01 -27.04 11.87
N PRO A 61 -5.81 -26.96 12.50
CA PRO A 61 -4.93 -25.80 12.44
C PRO A 61 -4.55 -25.39 11.01
N MET A 62 -4.45 -26.35 10.09
CA MET A 62 -4.14 -26.08 8.69
C MET A 62 -5.25 -25.29 8.01
N ILE A 63 -6.53 -25.59 8.31
CA ILE A 63 -7.68 -24.86 7.79
C ILE A 63 -7.68 -23.41 8.30
N SER A 64 -7.42 -23.20 9.60
CA SER A 64 -7.28 -21.87 10.19
C SER A 64 -6.24 -21.03 9.46
N THR A 65 -5.05 -21.58 9.23
CA THR A 65 -3.97 -20.91 8.51
C THR A 65 -4.35 -20.65 7.06
N MET A 66 -4.98 -21.60 6.36
CA MET A 66 -5.43 -21.43 4.98
C MET A 66 -6.47 -20.32 4.84
N LEU A 67 -7.45 -20.21 5.76
CA LEU A 67 -8.44 -19.14 5.75
C LEU A 67 -7.79 -17.76 5.97
N SER A 68 -6.84 -17.68 6.90
CA SER A 68 -6.09 -16.47 7.15
C SER A 68 -5.27 -16.03 5.93
N LEU A 69 -4.55 -16.95 5.31
CA LEU A 69 -3.79 -16.70 4.07
C LEU A 69 -4.71 -16.39 2.88
N ALA A 70 -5.90 -16.99 2.82
CA ALA A 70 -6.89 -16.66 1.80
C ALA A 70 -7.37 -15.21 1.93
N SER A 71 -7.58 -14.70 3.15
CA SER A 71 -7.93 -13.28 3.38
C SER A 71 -6.82 -12.34 2.89
N PHE A 72 -5.56 -12.74 3.04
CA PHE A 72 -4.40 -12.03 2.49
C PHE A 72 -4.38 -12.06 0.96
N ALA A 73 -4.60 -13.23 0.35
CA ALA A 73 -4.63 -13.40 -1.10
C ALA A 73 -5.77 -12.60 -1.75
N LEU A 74 -6.95 -12.54 -1.12
CA LEU A 74 -8.09 -11.75 -1.60
C LEU A 74 -7.76 -10.26 -1.76
N ALA A 75 -6.93 -9.69 -0.89
CA ALA A 75 -6.47 -8.32 -1.01
C ALA A 75 -5.69 -8.06 -2.31
N PHE A 76 -4.96 -9.05 -2.82
CA PHE A 76 -4.27 -8.95 -4.10
C PHE A 76 -5.23 -8.98 -5.29
N LEU A 77 -6.27 -9.78 -5.22
CA LEU A 77 -7.26 -9.89 -6.29
C LEU A 77 -8.02 -8.58 -6.52
N VAL A 78 -8.18 -7.76 -5.49
CA VAL A 78 -8.86 -6.46 -5.61
C VAL A 78 -7.93 -5.30 -5.99
N ARG A 79 -6.61 -5.47 -5.95
CA ARG A 79 -5.64 -4.43 -6.35
C ARG A 79 -5.87 -3.86 -7.76
N PRO A 80 -6.09 -4.66 -8.81
CA PRO A 80 -6.36 -4.12 -10.14
C PRO A 80 -7.61 -3.24 -10.18
N ILE A 81 -8.65 -3.60 -9.42
CA ILE A 81 -9.88 -2.80 -9.30
C ILE A 81 -9.57 -1.48 -8.61
N GLY A 82 -8.79 -1.51 -7.52
CA GLY A 82 -8.29 -0.32 -6.84
C GLY A 82 -7.49 0.59 -7.77
N GLY A 83 -6.61 0.02 -8.59
CA GLY A 83 -5.83 0.75 -9.60
C GLY A 83 -6.74 1.52 -10.57
N ILE A 84 -7.78 0.90 -11.09
CA ILE A 84 -8.74 1.56 -12.00
C ILE A 84 -9.50 2.68 -11.28
N ILE A 85 -10.02 2.41 -10.07
CA ILE A 85 -10.80 3.38 -9.30
C ILE A 85 -9.94 4.60 -8.95
N PHE A 86 -8.78 4.39 -8.34
CA PHE A 86 -7.93 5.49 -7.87
C PHE A 86 -7.20 6.21 -9.00
N SER A 87 -6.91 5.55 -10.12
CA SER A 87 -6.44 6.24 -11.33
C SER A 87 -7.48 7.25 -11.83
N HIS A 88 -8.74 6.83 -11.95
CA HIS A 88 -9.83 7.71 -12.37
C HIS A 88 -10.07 8.88 -11.38
N ILE A 89 -9.98 8.61 -10.09
CA ILE A 89 -10.06 9.65 -9.05
C ILE A 89 -8.86 10.60 -9.18
N GLY A 90 -7.65 10.07 -9.39
CA GLY A 90 -6.42 10.84 -9.55
C GLY A 90 -6.44 11.80 -10.72
N ASP A 91 -7.05 11.39 -11.83
CA ASP A 91 -7.23 12.25 -13.00
C ASP A 91 -8.21 13.42 -12.75
N ARG A 92 -9.17 13.25 -11.81
CA ARG A 92 -10.16 14.27 -11.46
C ARG A 92 -9.71 15.24 -10.37
N ILE A 93 -9.16 14.73 -9.27
CA ILE A 93 -8.83 15.53 -8.08
C ILE A 93 -7.33 15.81 -7.92
N GLY A 94 -6.52 15.21 -8.78
CA GLY A 94 -5.07 15.34 -8.82
C GLY A 94 -4.34 14.21 -8.07
N ARG A 95 -3.23 13.76 -8.63
CA ARG A 95 -2.44 12.59 -8.18
C ARG A 95 -1.95 12.69 -6.73
N LYS A 96 -1.48 13.88 -6.32
CA LYS A 96 -1.02 14.11 -4.94
C LYS A 96 -2.12 13.86 -3.90
N LYS A 97 -3.33 14.36 -4.15
CA LYS A 97 -4.46 14.18 -3.22
C LYS A 97 -4.89 12.71 -3.17
N THR A 98 -4.90 12.04 -4.30
CA THR A 98 -5.22 10.61 -4.40
C THR A 98 -4.22 9.77 -3.63
N LEU A 99 -2.91 10.05 -3.76
CA LEU A 99 -1.87 9.36 -3.01
C LEU A 99 -2.04 9.53 -1.50
N VAL A 100 -2.31 10.75 -1.02
CA VAL A 100 -2.58 10.99 0.40
C VAL A 100 -3.83 10.23 0.86
N MET A 101 -4.87 10.16 0.04
CA MET A 101 -6.09 9.43 0.35
C MET A 101 -5.86 7.92 0.43
N THR A 102 -5.13 7.32 -0.53
CA THR A 102 -4.81 5.87 -0.51
C THR A 102 -3.93 5.50 0.67
N LEU A 103 -2.89 6.28 0.96
CA LEU A 103 -2.04 6.09 2.14
C LEU A 103 -2.81 6.21 3.45
N SER A 104 -3.71 7.21 3.55
CA SER A 104 -4.55 7.37 4.74
C SER A 104 -5.50 6.20 4.92
N LEU A 105 -6.12 5.73 3.84
CA LEU A 105 -7.04 4.59 3.85
C LEU A 105 -6.31 3.31 4.26
N MET A 106 -5.09 3.10 3.75
CA MET A 106 -4.22 1.99 4.13
C MET A 106 -3.88 2.04 5.62
N GLY A 107 -3.39 3.18 6.11
CA GLY A 107 -3.00 3.35 7.52
C GLY A 107 -4.17 3.17 8.49
N VAL A 108 -5.35 3.73 8.16
CA VAL A 108 -6.57 3.54 8.96
C VAL A 108 -7.01 2.08 8.98
N SER A 109 -6.96 1.40 7.84
CA SER A 109 -7.31 -0.03 7.76
C SER A 109 -6.36 -0.89 8.59
N THR A 110 -5.04 -0.62 8.53
CA THR A 110 -4.04 -1.33 9.35
C THR A 110 -4.26 -1.08 10.84
N ALA A 111 -4.48 0.17 11.25
CA ALA A 111 -4.78 0.50 12.63
C ALA A 111 -6.08 -0.17 13.12
N ALA A 112 -7.12 -0.18 12.29
CA ALA A 112 -8.38 -0.86 12.61
C ALA A 112 -8.21 -2.37 12.77
N MET A 113 -7.37 -3.02 11.94
CA MET A 113 -7.05 -4.44 12.11
C MET A 113 -6.35 -4.73 13.44
N GLY A 114 -5.45 -3.85 13.88
CA GLY A 114 -4.79 -3.97 15.20
C GLY A 114 -5.72 -3.81 16.40
N LEU A 115 -6.87 -3.17 16.22
CA LEU A 115 -7.88 -2.95 17.27
C LEU A 115 -9.06 -3.94 17.20
N LEU A 116 -9.01 -4.90 16.26
CA LEU A 116 -10.11 -5.85 16.06
C LEU A 116 -10.29 -6.79 17.26
N PRO A 117 -11.55 -6.99 17.70
CA PRO A 117 -11.87 -8.03 18.66
C PRO A 117 -11.65 -9.42 18.03
N THR A 118 -11.17 -10.36 18.83
CA THR A 118 -10.90 -11.74 18.39
C THR A 118 -12.19 -12.54 18.20
N HIS A 119 -12.07 -13.71 17.56
CA HIS A 119 -13.21 -14.65 17.43
C HIS A 119 -13.81 -15.02 18.79
N ALA A 120 -13.02 -15.12 19.83
CA ALA A 120 -13.51 -15.45 21.19
C ALA A 120 -14.49 -14.38 21.72
N GLN A 121 -14.39 -13.13 21.26
CA GLN A 121 -15.21 -12.01 21.72
C GLN A 121 -16.45 -11.79 20.85
N VAL A 122 -16.31 -11.87 19.52
CA VAL A 122 -17.39 -11.51 18.56
C VAL A 122 -17.72 -12.64 17.58
N GLY A 123 -17.19 -13.83 17.78
CA GLY A 123 -17.46 -14.99 16.93
C GLY A 123 -16.97 -14.80 15.49
N ALA A 124 -17.65 -15.41 14.53
CA ALA A 124 -17.30 -15.38 13.11
C ALA A 124 -17.21 -13.96 12.50
N ALA A 125 -17.85 -12.96 13.13
CA ALA A 125 -17.78 -11.57 12.67
C ALA A 125 -16.33 -11.04 12.66
N ALA A 126 -15.46 -11.52 13.56
CA ALA A 126 -14.06 -11.12 13.61
C ALA A 126 -13.33 -11.39 12.28
N GLY A 127 -13.43 -12.61 11.77
CA GLY A 127 -12.82 -13.00 10.49
C GLY A 127 -13.40 -12.25 9.28
N VAL A 128 -14.71 -12.00 9.30
CA VAL A 128 -15.38 -11.23 8.23
C VAL A 128 -14.88 -9.79 8.22
N ILE A 129 -14.83 -9.12 9.39
CA ILE A 129 -14.38 -7.73 9.49
C ILE A 129 -12.90 -7.63 9.09
N LEU A 130 -12.05 -8.56 9.54
CA LEU A 130 -10.64 -8.61 9.13
C LEU A 130 -10.51 -8.71 7.62
N THR A 131 -11.29 -9.59 6.98
CA THR A 131 -11.28 -9.77 5.52
C THR A 131 -11.74 -8.51 4.80
N VAL A 132 -12.82 -7.86 5.27
CA VAL A 132 -13.31 -6.59 4.69
C VAL A 132 -12.26 -5.48 4.79
N LEU A 133 -11.63 -5.31 5.96
CA LEU A 133 -10.56 -4.32 6.12
C LEU A 133 -9.39 -4.62 5.19
N ARG A 134 -9.07 -5.88 4.99
CA ARG A 134 -8.01 -6.30 4.06
C ARG A 134 -8.37 -6.02 2.60
N LEU A 135 -9.62 -6.21 2.20
CA LEU A 135 -10.10 -5.82 0.87
C LEU A 135 -10.00 -4.30 0.65
N ILE A 136 -10.41 -3.50 1.62
CA ILE A 136 -10.31 -2.04 1.58
C ILE A 136 -8.84 -1.62 1.42
N GLN A 137 -7.94 -2.23 2.20
CA GLN A 137 -6.51 -1.99 2.11
C GLN A 137 -5.94 -2.40 0.74
N GLY A 138 -6.35 -3.55 0.21
CA GLY A 138 -5.95 -4.01 -1.13
C GLY A 138 -6.40 -3.06 -2.24
N LEU A 139 -7.61 -2.50 -2.14
CA LEU A 139 -8.07 -1.46 -3.07
C LEU A 139 -7.19 -0.21 -3.00
N ALA A 140 -6.87 0.26 -1.79
CA ALA A 140 -6.01 1.44 -1.59
C ALA A 140 -4.62 1.22 -2.19
N LEU A 141 -4.00 0.07 -1.93
CA LEU A 141 -2.69 -0.32 -2.47
C LEU A 141 -2.65 -0.35 -4.00
N GLY A 142 -3.76 -0.78 -4.65
CA GLY A 142 -3.86 -0.77 -6.11
C GLY A 142 -3.68 0.62 -6.72
N GLY A 143 -4.14 1.67 -6.02
CA GLY A 143 -4.01 3.06 -6.46
C GLY A 143 -2.63 3.69 -6.20
N GLU A 144 -1.88 3.15 -5.26
CA GLU A 144 -0.60 3.74 -4.83
C GLU A 144 0.56 3.37 -5.74
N TRP A 145 0.67 2.11 -6.15
CA TRP A 145 1.86 1.58 -6.82
C TRP A 145 2.19 2.30 -8.13
N GLY A 146 1.20 2.57 -8.97
CA GLY A 146 1.39 3.37 -10.18
C GLY A 146 1.70 4.84 -9.88
N GLY A 147 1.06 5.41 -8.87
CA GLY A 147 1.20 6.82 -8.50
C GLY A 147 2.56 7.19 -7.93
N GLY A 148 3.14 6.35 -7.07
CA GLY A 148 4.43 6.60 -6.42
C GLY A 148 5.60 6.58 -7.38
N VAL A 149 5.68 5.57 -8.25
CA VAL A 149 6.73 5.47 -9.29
C VAL A 149 6.59 6.60 -10.31
N LEU A 150 5.37 6.89 -10.73
CA LEU A 150 5.11 7.94 -11.70
C LEU A 150 5.48 9.32 -11.14
N LEU A 151 5.15 9.59 -9.88
CA LEU A 151 5.56 10.83 -9.20
C LEU A 151 7.08 10.97 -9.18
N ALA A 152 7.82 9.93 -8.81
CA ALA A 152 9.27 9.94 -8.78
C ALA A 152 9.88 10.23 -10.16
N VAL A 153 9.30 9.67 -11.23
CA VAL A 153 9.75 9.87 -12.61
C VAL A 153 9.38 11.26 -13.14
N GLU A 154 8.18 11.76 -12.84
CA GLU A 154 7.73 13.10 -13.27
C GLU A 154 8.60 14.22 -12.70
N TYR A 155 9.07 14.09 -11.44
CA TYR A 155 9.94 15.06 -10.79
C TYR A 155 11.43 14.86 -11.10
N SER A 156 11.79 13.93 -12.01
CA SER A 156 13.18 13.59 -12.31
C SER A 156 13.67 14.18 -13.64
N PRO A 157 14.94 14.62 -13.73
CA PRO A 157 15.58 14.99 -14.99
C PRO A 157 15.60 13.78 -15.95
N ARG A 158 15.39 14.01 -17.25
CA ARG A 158 15.39 12.94 -18.27
C ARG A 158 16.57 12.00 -18.19
N LYS A 159 17.77 12.53 -17.96
CA LYS A 159 19.02 11.78 -17.86
C LYS A 159 19.03 10.76 -16.72
N ASN A 160 18.27 11.01 -15.64
CA ASN A 160 18.33 10.23 -14.40
C ASN A 160 16.98 9.55 -14.07
N ARG A 161 16.01 9.53 -14.97
CA ARG A 161 14.66 8.96 -14.73
C ARG A 161 14.67 7.53 -14.21
N GLY A 162 15.58 6.70 -14.77
CA GLY A 162 15.72 5.31 -14.31
C GLY A 162 16.18 5.21 -12.86
N PHE A 163 17.14 6.03 -12.45
CA PHE A 163 17.61 6.08 -11.06
C PHE A 163 16.50 6.54 -10.10
N TYR A 164 15.82 7.62 -10.45
CA TYR A 164 14.73 8.15 -9.62
C TYR A 164 13.53 7.20 -9.52
N GLY A 165 13.22 6.48 -10.61
CA GLY A 165 12.19 5.44 -10.59
C GLY A 165 12.57 4.20 -9.79
N ALA A 166 13.88 3.95 -9.57
CA ALA A 166 14.35 2.86 -8.72
C ALA A 166 14.31 3.20 -7.21
N VAL A 167 14.29 4.49 -6.84
CA VAL A 167 14.30 4.91 -5.43
C VAL A 167 13.09 4.34 -4.65
N PRO A 168 11.85 4.37 -5.12
CA PRO A 168 10.73 3.73 -4.42
C PRO A 168 10.95 2.23 -4.17
N GLN A 169 11.65 1.53 -5.07
CA GLN A 169 11.92 0.10 -4.92
C GLN A 169 12.86 -0.21 -3.75
N THR A 170 13.72 0.73 -3.35
CA THR A 170 14.56 0.55 -2.15
C THR A 170 13.71 0.49 -0.87
N GLY A 171 12.51 1.08 -0.88
CA GLY A 171 11.54 0.99 0.20
C GLY A 171 11.16 -0.46 0.54
N ALA A 172 11.15 -1.35 -0.44
CA ALA A 172 10.86 -2.77 -0.22
C ALA A 172 11.87 -3.43 0.74
N LEU A 173 13.15 -3.11 0.59
CA LEU A 173 14.21 -3.65 1.46
C LEU A 173 14.08 -3.11 2.89
N PHE A 174 13.78 -1.83 3.04
CA PHE A 174 13.53 -1.23 4.35
C PHE A 174 12.26 -1.78 4.99
N GLY A 175 11.18 -1.95 4.22
CA GLY A 175 9.93 -2.54 4.69
C GLY A 175 10.12 -3.98 5.20
N LEU A 176 10.84 -4.80 4.45
CA LEU A 176 11.19 -6.17 4.86
C LEU A 176 12.01 -6.16 6.17
N ALA A 177 13.09 -5.39 6.23
CA ALA A 177 13.95 -5.32 7.39
C ALA A 177 13.22 -4.84 8.66
N LEU A 178 12.32 -3.86 8.53
CA LEU A 178 11.47 -3.39 9.62
C LEU A 178 10.44 -4.45 10.04
N GLY A 179 9.86 -5.17 9.09
CA GLY A 179 8.94 -6.27 9.35
C GLY A 179 9.61 -7.37 10.17
N ASP A 180 10.78 -7.83 9.74
CA ASP A 180 11.55 -8.85 10.44
C ASP A 180 11.98 -8.37 11.84
N LEU A 181 12.43 -7.13 11.98
CA LEU A 181 12.80 -6.55 13.27
C LEU A 181 11.61 -6.51 14.23
N THR A 182 10.42 -6.14 13.75
CA THR A 182 9.20 -6.12 14.58
C THR A 182 8.82 -7.52 15.05
N LEU A 183 8.94 -8.51 14.18
CA LEU A 183 8.67 -9.92 14.54
C LEU A 183 9.68 -10.48 15.53
N TRP A 184 10.92 -10.00 15.48
CA TRP A 184 11.99 -10.42 16.41
C TRP A 184 11.77 -9.88 17.83
N THR A 185 11.01 -8.80 17.98
CA THR A 185 10.72 -8.14 19.27
C THR A 185 9.39 -8.59 19.90
N LEU A 186 8.58 -9.38 19.19
CA LEU A 186 7.31 -9.97 19.68
C LEU A 186 7.51 -11.37 20.24
#